data_541eb67727e0be0ff5d91b526f71e524
#
_entry.id   541eb67727e0be0ff5d91b526f71e524
#
_cell.length_a   1.000
_cell.length_b   1.000
_cell.length_c   1.000
_cell.angle_alpha   90.00
_cell.angle_beta   90.00
_cell.angle_gamma   90.00
#
_symmetry.space_group_name_H-M   'P 1'
#
loop_
_entity.id
_entity.type
_entity.pdbx_description
1 polymer ?
#
loop_
_entity_poly.entity_id
_entity_poly.type
_entity_poly.pdbx_seq_one_letter_code
_entity_poly.pdbx_strand_id
1 'polypeptide(L)'
;MRVKIICSLLCRPVFPEISTRNILFQIFVDTPSNIGKTYTATSGKSFTVSKIDNFEYIDPIDKSVTKNQGIRIFFEDGSRIVMRLSGTGSSGATVRMYVDTYESERANQFKSAAEMLAPCIDVALQISQLPKFTGRNEPTVIT
;
A
#
# COMPACT_ATOMS: atom_id res chain seq x y z
N MET A 1 -16.36 8.53 8.80
CA MET A 1 -15.40 9.43 8.08
C MET A 1 -14.33 8.60 7.40
N ARG A 2 -13.98 8.92 6.17
CA ARG A 2 -12.79 8.30 5.51
C ARG A 2 -11.57 9.18 5.72
N VAL A 3 -10.48 8.56 6.15
CA VAL A 3 -9.20 9.23 6.37
C VAL A 3 -8.18 8.66 5.40
N LYS A 4 -7.44 9.53 4.74
CA LYS A 4 -6.45 9.17 3.72
C LYS A 4 -5.11 9.81 4.00
N ILE A 5 -4.04 9.08 3.73
CA ILE A 5 -2.68 9.59 3.71
C ILE A 5 -1.95 9.00 2.50
N ILE A 6 -1.00 9.75 1.96
CA ILE A 6 -0.08 9.32 0.91
C ILE A 6 1.32 9.25 1.53
N CYS A 7 1.88 8.05 1.59
CA CYS A 7 3.27 7.85 1.98
C CYS A 7 4.10 7.59 0.73
N SER A 8 5.15 8.36 0.51
CA SER A 8 6.10 8.15 -0.58
C SER A 8 7.40 7.58 -0.03
N LEU A 9 7.81 6.43 -0.54
CA LEU A 9 9.05 5.78 -0.20
C LEU A 9 9.97 5.77 -1.42
N LEU A 10 11.07 6.51 -1.36
CA LEU A 10 12.09 6.46 -2.41
C LEU A 10 12.85 5.14 -2.28
N CYS A 11 12.64 4.23 -3.21
CA CYS A 11 13.33 2.96 -3.26
C CYS A 11 14.57 3.07 -4.14
N ARG A 12 15.76 3.01 -3.52
CA ARG A 12 16.93 2.50 -4.21
C ARG A 12 17.00 1.01 -3.91
N PRO A 13 17.04 0.11 -4.90
CA PRO A 13 17.11 -1.32 -4.61
C PRO A 13 18.37 -1.58 -3.77
N VAL A 14 18.19 -2.24 -2.64
CA VAL A 14 19.30 -2.71 -1.78
C VAL A 14 20.05 -3.83 -2.51
N PHE A 15 19.37 -4.49 -3.44
CA PHE A 15 19.94 -5.53 -4.29
C PHE A 15 20.05 -5.02 -5.72
N PRO A 16 21.27 -4.89 -6.28
CA PRO A 16 21.49 -4.38 -7.63
C PRO A 16 20.85 -5.25 -8.74
N GLU A 17 20.48 -6.48 -8.43
CA GLU A 17 19.87 -7.43 -9.37
C GLU A 17 18.34 -7.36 -9.42
N ILE A 18 17.69 -6.69 -8.48
CA ILE A 18 16.22 -6.59 -8.46
C ILE A 18 15.81 -5.24 -9.05
N SER A 19 15.35 -5.26 -10.29
CA SER A 19 14.67 -4.11 -10.88
C SER A 19 13.49 -3.69 -9.97
N THR A 20 13.30 -2.38 -9.76
CA THR A 20 12.19 -1.83 -8.97
C THR A 20 10.80 -2.29 -9.45
N ARG A 21 10.67 -2.67 -10.72
CA ARG A 21 9.46 -3.34 -11.26
C ARG A 21 9.26 -4.72 -10.63
N ASN A 22 10.34 -5.43 -10.32
CA ASN A 22 10.26 -6.75 -9.70
C ASN A 22 9.85 -6.67 -8.23
N ILE A 23 10.10 -5.58 -7.52
CA ILE A 23 9.66 -5.40 -6.12
C ILE A 23 8.12 -5.42 -6.04
N LEU A 24 7.42 -4.64 -6.85
CA LEU A 24 5.95 -4.67 -6.87
C LEU A 24 5.43 -6.01 -7.40
N PHE A 25 6.11 -6.60 -8.38
CA PHE A 25 5.75 -7.91 -8.88
C PHE A 25 5.93 -8.99 -7.81
N GLN A 26 7.01 -8.94 -7.03
CA GLN A 26 7.26 -9.86 -5.92
C GLN A 26 6.20 -9.69 -4.82
N ILE A 27 5.90 -8.46 -4.45
CA ILE A 27 4.80 -8.15 -3.52
C ILE A 27 3.48 -8.73 -4.06
N PHE A 28 3.23 -8.63 -5.36
CA PHE A 28 2.00 -9.15 -5.97
C PHE A 28 1.96 -10.67 -6.03
N VAL A 29 3.07 -11.33 -6.35
CA VAL A 29 3.13 -12.80 -6.42
C VAL A 29 2.86 -13.45 -5.07
N ASP A 30 3.34 -12.83 -3.99
CA ASP A 30 3.15 -13.35 -2.63
C ASP A 30 1.79 -12.93 -2.01
N THR A 31 1.12 -11.93 -2.57
CA THR A 31 -0.10 -11.34 -1.98
C THR A 31 -1.39 -12.12 -2.17
N PRO A 32 -1.65 -12.87 -3.28
CA PRO A 32 -2.89 -13.66 -3.39
C PRO A 32 -3.05 -14.69 -2.27
N SER A 33 -1.95 -15.24 -1.76
CA SER A 33 -1.95 -16.17 -0.63
C SER A 33 -2.41 -15.50 0.69
N ASN A 34 -2.54 -14.18 0.72
CA ASN A 34 -2.94 -13.40 1.88
C ASN A 34 -4.44 -13.12 1.95
N ILE A 35 -5.21 -13.44 0.90
CA ILE A 35 -6.67 -13.28 0.92
C ILE A 35 -7.26 -14.17 2.02
N GLY A 36 -8.13 -13.62 2.85
CA GLY A 36 -8.73 -14.28 4.00
C GLY A 36 -7.85 -14.30 5.26
N LYS A 37 -6.59 -13.86 5.18
CA LYS A 37 -5.74 -13.76 6.38
C LYS A 37 -6.03 -12.50 7.17
N THR A 38 -5.92 -12.61 8.49
CA THR A 38 -6.02 -11.50 9.42
C THR A 38 -4.63 -11.08 9.89
N TYR A 39 -4.35 -9.78 9.79
CA TYR A 39 -3.13 -9.16 10.27
C TYR A 39 -3.45 -8.24 11.44
N THR A 40 -2.64 -8.31 12.48
CA THR A 40 -2.80 -7.49 13.67
C THR A 40 -1.69 -6.46 13.74
N ALA A 41 -2.08 -5.20 13.80
CA ALA A 41 -1.16 -4.10 13.99
C ALA A 41 -0.59 -4.11 15.42
N THR A 42 0.55 -3.45 15.62
CA THR A 42 1.19 -3.30 16.94
C THR A 42 0.27 -2.65 17.98
N SER A 43 -0.67 -1.81 17.52
CA SER A 43 -1.73 -1.23 18.36
C SER A 43 -2.81 -2.20 18.82
N GLY A 44 -2.82 -3.46 18.34
CA GLY A 44 -3.83 -4.47 18.60
C GLY A 44 -5.03 -4.44 17.62
N LYS A 45 -5.13 -3.46 16.72
CA LYS A 45 -6.18 -3.45 15.70
C LYS A 45 -5.90 -4.49 14.62
N SER A 46 -6.90 -5.30 14.29
CA SER A 46 -6.79 -6.36 13.28
C SER A 46 -7.48 -5.99 11.99
N PHE A 47 -6.93 -6.47 10.88
CA PHE A 47 -7.45 -6.25 9.52
C PHE A 47 -7.47 -7.59 8.77
N THR A 48 -8.62 -8.00 8.27
CA THR A 48 -8.77 -9.21 7.45
C THR A 48 -8.79 -8.82 5.98
N VAL A 49 -7.92 -9.42 5.20
CA VAL A 49 -7.79 -9.15 3.76
C VAL A 49 -8.98 -9.77 3.02
N SER A 50 -9.81 -8.95 2.40
CA SER A 50 -10.97 -9.40 1.61
C SER A 50 -10.66 -9.60 0.14
N LYS A 51 -9.80 -8.75 -0.44
CA LYS A 51 -9.44 -8.80 -1.86
C LYS A 51 -8.07 -8.19 -2.11
N ILE A 52 -7.36 -8.74 -3.09
CA ILE A 52 -6.13 -8.16 -3.65
C ILE A 52 -6.24 -8.19 -5.16
N ASP A 53 -5.93 -7.08 -5.81
CA ASP A 53 -5.87 -7.02 -7.27
C ASP A 53 -4.75 -6.11 -7.78
N ASN A 54 -4.37 -6.36 -9.04
CA ASN A 54 -3.54 -5.45 -9.81
C ASN A 54 -4.45 -4.54 -10.62
N PHE A 55 -4.41 -3.26 -10.30
CA PHE A 55 -5.32 -2.28 -10.87
C PHE A 55 -5.00 -1.99 -12.34
N GLU A 56 -6.02 -2.05 -13.17
CA GLU A 56 -6.00 -1.52 -14.53
C GLU A 56 -7.01 -0.37 -14.66
N TYR A 57 -6.67 0.61 -15.48
CA TYR A 57 -7.54 1.73 -15.81
C TYR A 57 -8.07 1.56 -17.24
N ILE A 58 -9.38 1.66 -17.36
CA ILE A 58 -10.07 1.67 -18.65
C ILE A 58 -10.60 3.08 -18.86
N ASP A 59 -10.12 3.76 -19.89
CA ASP A 59 -10.59 5.09 -20.21
C ASP A 59 -12.07 5.05 -20.68
N PRO A 60 -12.96 5.84 -20.05
CA PRO A 60 -14.38 5.83 -20.40
C PRO A 60 -14.67 6.40 -21.79
N ILE A 61 -13.75 7.20 -22.38
CA ILE A 61 -13.93 7.89 -23.65
C ILE A 61 -13.44 7.03 -24.80
N ASP A 62 -12.15 6.72 -24.84
CA ASP A 62 -11.50 6.00 -25.95
C ASP A 62 -11.40 4.49 -25.73
N LYS A 63 -11.82 3.99 -24.54
CA LYS A 63 -11.75 2.58 -24.13
C LYS A 63 -10.34 2.01 -24.06
N SER A 64 -9.32 2.86 -24.10
CA SER A 64 -7.94 2.40 -23.91
C SER A 64 -7.75 1.76 -22.54
N VAL A 65 -6.92 0.71 -22.47
CA VAL A 65 -6.66 -0.06 -21.25
C VAL A 65 -5.22 0.13 -20.83
N THR A 66 -5.02 0.74 -19.68
CA THR A 66 -3.70 0.88 -19.05
C THR A 66 -3.55 -0.09 -17.90
N LYS A 67 -2.76 -1.15 -18.08
CA LYS A 67 -2.55 -2.21 -17.12
C LYS A 67 -1.42 -1.89 -16.13
N ASN A 68 -1.36 -2.68 -15.06
CA ASN A 68 -0.28 -2.63 -14.07
C ASN A 68 -0.12 -1.25 -13.40
N GLN A 69 -1.25 -0.62 -13.07
CA GLN A 69 -1.27 0.71 -12.45
C GLN A 69 -0.93 0.69 -10.96
N GLY A 70 -0.95 -0.47 -10.34
CA GLY A 70 -0.60 -0.66 -8.94
C GLY A 70 -1.36 -1.83 -8.31
N ILE A 71 -0.95 -2.17 -7.10
CA ILE A 71 -1.56 -3.22 -6.31
C ILE A 71 -2.53 -2.59 -5.33
N ARG A 72 -3.75 -3.14 -5.24
CA ARG A 72 -4.75 -2.75 -4.26
C ARG A 72 -5.02 -3.90 -3.31
N ILE A 73 -5.03 -3.59 -2.02
CA ILE A 73 -5.40 -4.50 -0.94
C ILE A 73 -6.63 -3.90 -0.26
N PHE A 74 -7.70 -4.68 -0.19
CA PHE A 74 -8.94 -4.30 0.46
C PHE A 74 -9.15 -5.15 1.72
N PHE A 75 -9.64 -4.54 2.77
CA PHE A 75 -9.97 -5.19 4.02
C PHE A 75 -11.48 -5.25 4.24
N GLU A 76 -11.93 -6.18 5.07
CA GLU A 76 -13.35 -6.39 5.36
C GLU A 76 -14.00 -5.18 6.04
N ASP A 77 -13.23 -4.40 6.81
CA ASP A 77 -13.70 -3.17 7.47
C ASP A 77 -13.88 -1.98 6.50
N GLY A 78 -13.63 -2.18 5.20
CA GLY A 78 -13.68 -1.15 4.17
C GLY A 78 -12.40 -0.30 4.07
N SER A 79 -11.36 -0.60 4.86
CA SER A 79 -10.03 0.00 4.71
C SER A 79 -9.36 -0.50 3.43
N ARG A 80 -8.44 0.30 2.91
CA ARG A 80 -7.77 0.00 1.64
C ARG A 80 -6.34 0.52 1.61
N ILE A 81 -5.47 -0.26 1.00
CA ILE A 81 -4.10 0.14 0.68
C ILE A 81 -3.92 0.06 -0.83
N VAL A 82 -3.27 1.06 -1.42
CA VAL A 82 -2.86 1.05 -2.82
C VAL A 82 -1.37 1.35 -2.91
N MET A 83 -0.62 0.50 -3.60
CA MET A 83 0.81 0.70 -3.84
C MET A 83 1.06 0.91 -5.32
N ARG A 84 1.77 1.98 -5.67
CA ARG A 84 2.13 2.33 -7.04
C ARG A 84 3.61 2.64 -7.15
N LEU A 85 4.21 2.27 -8.28
CA LEU A 85 5.53 2.73 -8.68
C LEU A 85 5.43 4.03 -9.45
N SER A 86 6.25 5.00 -9.06
CA SER A 86 6.37 6.28 -9.74
C SER A 86 7.83 6.52 -10.11
N GLY A 87 8.05 6.77 -11.39
CA GLY A 87 9.38 7.06 -11.93
C GLY A 87 10.21 5.81 -12.25
N THR A 88 10.82 5.80 -13.41
CA THR A 88 11.79 4.79 -13.87
C THR A 88 13.00 5.54 -14.41
N GLY A 89 13.58 6.39 -13.57
CA GLY A 89 14.85 7.03 -13.92
C GLY A 89 16.03 6.12 -13.59
N SER A 90 17.18 6.46 -14.10
CA SER A 90 18.47 5.77 -13.84
C SER A 90 18.88 5.75 -12.36
N SER A 91 18.17 6.48 -11.49
CA SER A 91 18.48 6.65 -10.07
C SER A 91 17.54 5.94 -9.10
N GLY A 92 16.65 5.08 -9.60
CA GLY A 92 15.69 4.33 -8.76
C GLY A 92 14.23 4.72 -9.00
N ALA A 93 13.32 4.05 -8.32
CA ALA A 93 11.89 4.32 -8.37
C ALA A 93 11.33 4.67 -6.99
N THR A 94 10.21 5.39 -6.97
CA THR A 94 9.49 5.71 -5.74
C THR A 94 8.27 4.80 -5.63
N VAL A 95 8.17 4.04 -4.54
CA VAL A 95 6.93 3.39 -4.16
C VAL A 95 6.05 4.42 -3.45
N ARG A 96 4.87 4.66 -3.99
CA ARG A 96 3.82 5.46 -3.34
C ARG A 96 2.80 4.52 -2.73
N MET A 97 2.59 4.65 -1.43
CA MET A 97 1.58 3.93 -0.69
C MET A 97 0.46 4.89 -0.29
N TYR A 98 -0.75 4.56 -0.71
CA TYR A 98 -1.96 5.28 -0.36
C TYR A 98 -2.72 4.43 0.65
N VAL A 99 -3.02 4.98 1.80
CA VAL A 99 -3.76 4.31 2.87
C VAL A 99 -5.08 5.04 3.09
N ASP A 100 -6.15 4.28 3.14
CA ASP A 100 -7.52 4.78 3.28
C ASP A 100 -8.23 3.90 4.31
N THR A 101 -8.66 4.48 5.44
CA THR A 101 -9.41 3.77 6.47
C THR A 101 -10.80 4.38 6.65
N TYR A 102 -11.75 3.54 7.02
CA TYR A 102 -13.08 3.98 7.41
C TYR A 102 -13.21 3.94 8.94
N GLU A 103 -13.61 5.07 9.53
CA GLU A 103 -13.88 5.18 10.96
C GLU A 103 -15.38 5.46 11.18
N SER A 104 -16.05 4.52 11.79
CA SER A 104 -17.48 4.61 12.15
C SER A 104 -17.70 5.29 13.50
N GLU A 105 -16.75 5.12 14.41
CA GLU A 105 -16.82 5.64 15.78
C GLU A 105 -16.62 7.15 15.81
N ARG A 106 -17.65 7.88 16.22
CA ARG A 106 -17.64 9.34 16.27
C ARG A 106 -16.58 9.90 17.20
N ALA A 107 -16.30 9.23 18.30
CA ALA A 107 -15.28 9.63 19.27
C ALA A 107 -13.86 9.60 18.68
N ASN A 108 -13.59 8.70 17.74
CA ASN A 108 -12.28 8.58 17.08
C ASN A 108 -12.08 9.58 15.95
N GLN A 109 -13.15 10.19 15.41
CA GLN A 109 -13.06 11.09 14.25
C GLN A 109 -12.35 12.41 14.54
N PHE A 110 -12.05 12.69 15.81
CA PHE A 110 -11.27 13.87 16.25
C PHE A 110 -9.76 13.59 16.39
N LYS A 111 -9.33 12.33 16.23
CA LYS A 111 -7.92 11.97 16.23
C LYS A 111 -7.25 12.49 14.96
N SER A 112 -5.94 12.69 15.02
CA SER A 112 -5.16 13.06 13.85
C SER A 112 -5.20 11.96 12.77
N ALA A 113 -5.07 12.33 11.51
CA ALA A 113 -5.00 11.35 10.40
C ALA A 113 -3.86 10.34 10.60
N ALA A 114 -2.72 10.79 11.11
CA ALA A 114 -1.58 9.94 11.39
C ALA A 114 -1.91 8.85 12.42
N GLU A 115 -2.56 9.21 13.53
CA GLU A 115 -2.97 8.26 14.56
C GLU A 115 -4.00 7.24 14.06
N MET A 116 -4.96 7.70 13.25
CA MET A 116 -6.01 6.84 12.72
C MET A 116 -5.49 5.85 11.69
N LEU A 117 -4.50 6.23 10.91
CA LEU A 117 -3.96 5.42 9.82
C LEU A 117 -2.77 4.56 10.25
N ALA A 118 -2.09 4.87 11.37
CA ALA A 118 -0.94 4.13 11.84
C ALA A 118 -1.16 2.60 11.91
N PRO A 119 -2.28 2.08 12.41
CA PRO A 119 -2.51 0.63 12.43
C PRO A 119 -2.59 0.02 11.03
N CYS A 120 -3.20 0.72 10.08
CA CYS A 120 -3.31 0.24 8.70
C CYS A 120 -1.97 0.33 7.96
N ILE A 121 -1.17 1.35 8.24
CA ILE A 121 0.21 1.49 7.72
C ILE A 121 1.09 0.36 8.22
N ASP A 122 1.03 0.03 9.50
CA ASP A 122 1.77 -1.08 10.09
C ASP A 122 1.45 -2.40 9.37
N VAL A 123 0.17 -2.72 9.22
CA VAL A 123 -0.27 -3.91 8.47
C VAL A 123 0.16 -3.86 7.00
N ALA A 124 0.13 -2.68 6.37
CA ALA A 124 0.62 -2.51 5.01
C ALA A 124 2.10 -2.88 4.86
N LEU A 125 2.92 -2.48 5.81
CA LEU A 125 4.35 -2.81 5.83
C LEU A 125 4.59 -4.30 6.11
N GLN A 126 3.79 -4.92 6.96
CA GLN A 126 3.84 -6.36 7.22
C GLN A 126 3.51 -7.18 5.96
N ILE A 127 2.42 -6.86 5.26
CA ILE A 127 2.00 -7.57 4.05
C ILE A 127 2.99 -7.36 2.91
N SER A 128 3.39 -6.11 2.67
CA SER A 128 4.24 -5.75 1.53
C SER A 128 5.71 -6.11 1.71
N GLN A 129 6.15 -6.30 2.94
CA GLN A 129 7.56 -6.48 3.29
C GLN A 129 8.48 -5.38 2.70
N LEU A 130 7.92 -4.19 2.43
CA LEU A 130 8.66 -3.07 1.86
C LEU A 130 9.97 -2.77 2.60
N PRO A 131 10.04 -2.80 3.94
CA PRO A 131 11.29 -2.59 4.65
C PRO A 131 12.39 -3.58 4.25
N LYS A 132 12.02 -4.84 4.02
CA LYS A 132 12.96 -5.89 3.58
C LYS A 132 13.54 -5.61 2.19
N PHE A 133 12.70 -5.15 1.27
CA PHE A 133 13.12 -4.89 -0.11
C PHE A 133 13.82 -3.56 -0.30
N THR A 134 13.51 -2.57 0.53
CA THR A 134 14.01 -1.19 0.38
C THR A 134 15.12 -0.85 1.35
N GLY A 135 15.28 -1.64 2.42
CA GLY A 135 16.18 -1.34 3.54
C GLY A 135 15.74 -0.10 4.35
N ARG A 136 14.50 0.37 4.19
CA ARG A 136 13.96 1.56 4.85
C ARG A 136 12.75 1.20 5.69
N ASN A 137 12.74 1.68 6.93
CA ASN A 137 11.64 1.47 7.86
C ASN A 137 10.67 2.66 7.91
N GLU A 138 11.06 3.80 7.34
CA GLU A 138 10.28 5.04 7.37
C GLU A 138 10.08 5.62 5.97
N PRO A 139 8.94 6.27 5.71
CA PRO A 139 8.69 6.96 4.46
C PRO A 139 9.59 8.20 4.34
N THR A 140 9.95 8.53 3.10
CA THR A 140 10.73 9.73 2.81
C THR A 140 9.86 10.99 2.89
N VAL A 141 8.59 10.87 2.50
CA VAL A 141 7.60 11.95 2.51
C VAL A 141 6.23 11.38 2.88
N ILE A 142 5.51 12.10 3.74
CA ILE A 142 4.10 11.86 4.11
C ILE A 142 3.31 13.10 3.71
N THR A 143 2.21 12.93 2.98
CA THR A 143 1.29 14.01 2.55
C THR A 143 -0.16 13.59 2.70
#